data_fe5699c8104de5e6c06dd76020d58747
#
_entry.id   fe5699c8104de5e6c06dd76020d58747
#
_cell.length_a   1.000
_cell.length_b   1.000
_cell.length_c   1.000
_cell.angle_alpha   90.00
_cell.angle_beta   90.00
_cell.angle_gamma   90.00
#
_symmetry.space_group_name_H-M   'P 1'
#
loop_
_entity.id
_entity.type
_entity.pdbx_description
1 polymer ?
#
loop_
_entity_poly.entity_id
_entity_poly.type
_entity_poly.pdbx_seq_one_letter_code
_entity_poly.pdbx_strand_id
1 'polypeptide(L)'
;MADLILILNAGSSSLKFTIYRNEAEKPQPLADGQFEGLYTEPRFKVKDGAGKVIGEKTWPPGTKLGQEGAVEELLQWGRENLSDGDDRVVAVGHRVVHGGLEYTKPTVVTAQILEDLKKFIPLAPLHQPHNLAAIRIMAERNPDLPQVACFDTSFHTTIPAVARAFALPRKFTEQGVRRYGFHGLSYEYIASVLPGYDPQAAGGRTVVAHLGNGASLCAMEGLKSMAC
;
A
#
# COMPACT_ATOMS: atom_id res chain seq x y z
N MET A 1 8.88 25.52 -6.00
CA MET A 1 9.32 24.12 -6.28
C MET A 1 8.98 23.29 -5.06
N ALA A 2 7.99 22.43 -5.16
CA ALA A 2 7.67 21.50 -4.08
C ALA A 2 8.04 20.08 -4.51
N ASP A 3 8.67 19.32 -3.60
CA ASP A 3 8.87 17.90 -3.77
C ASP A 3 7.55 17.16 -3.46
N LEU A 4 7.12 16.30 -4.36
CA LEU A 4 5.90 15.51 -4.23
C LEU A 4 6.24 14.05 -3.99
N ILE A 5 5.42 13.39 -3.15
CA ILE A 5 5.48 11.96 -2.92
C ILE A 5 4.20 11.33 -3.45
N LEU A 6 4.32 10.37 -4.36
CA LEU A 6 3.20 9.58 -4.86
C LEU A 6 3.06 8.29 -4.06
N ILE A 7 1.87 8.01 -3.58
CA ILE A 7 1.54 6.73 -2.92
C ILE A 7 0.62 5.92 -3.82
N LEU A 8 0.97 4.68 -4.08
CA LEU A 8 0.21 3.75 -4.91
C LEU A 8 -0.28 2.53 -4.13
N ASN A 9 -1.54 2.18 -4.32
CA ASN A 9 -2.16 0.98 -3.80
C ASN A 9 -2.87 0.25 -4.94
N ALA A 10 -2.16 -0.69 -5.58
CA ALA A 10 -2.64 -1.45 -6.71
C ALA A 10 -3.41 -2.70 -6.23
N GLY A 11 -4.68 -2.77 -6.57
CA GLY A 11 -5.54 -3.95 -6.37
C GLY A 11 -5.72 -4.75 -7.65
N SER A 12 -6.49 -5.83 -7.60
CA SER A 12 -6.75 -6.70 -8.77
C SER A 12 -7.51 -6.00 -9.90
N SER A 13 -8.41 -5.07 -9.56
CA SER A 13 -9.26 -4.34 -10.54
C SER A 13 -9.28 -2.83 -10.32
N SER A 14 -8.40 -2.32 -9.47
CA SER A 14 -8.34 -0.90 -9.13
C SER A 14 -6.90 -0.45 -8.84
N LEU A 15 -6.67 0.85 -9.00
CA LEU A 15 -5.45 1.52 -8.55
C LEU A 15 -5.89 2.75 -7.76
N LYS A 16 -5.56 2.80 -6.47
CA LYS A 16 -5.76 3.99 -5.64
C LYS A 16 -4.43 4.72 -5.49
N PHE A 17 -4.49 6.04 -5.44
CA PHE A 17 -3.29 6.84 -5.24
C PHE A 17 -3.57 8.07 -4.39
N THR A 18 -2.54 8.56 -3.75
CA THR A 18 -2.53 9.87 -3.08
C THR A 18 -1.21 10.56 -3.40
N ILE A 19 -1.29 11.84 -3.66
CA ILE A 19 -0.12 12.70 -3.88
C ILE A 19 0.02 13.62 -2.68
N TYR A 20 1.18 13.58 -2.07
CA TYR A 20 1.52 14.43 -0.93
C TYR A 20 2.55 15.47 -1.34
N ARG A 21 2.41 16.69 -0.81
CA ARG A 21 3.50 17.65 -0.77
C ARG A 21 4.42 17.26 0.39
N ASN A 22 5.71 17.13 0.09
CA ASN A 22 6.72 16.79 1.08
C ASN A 22 7.11 18.05 1.88
N GLU A 23 6.42 18.27 2.98
CA GLU A 23 6.70 19.36 3.90
C GLU A 23 7.49 18.86 5.11
N ALA A 24 8.35 19.74 5.68
CA ALA A 24 9.34 19.36 6.68
C ALA A 24 8.75 18.71 7.95
N GLU A 25 7.56 19.14 8.39
CA GLU A 25 6.95 18.61 9.62
C GLU A 25 6.03 17.41 9.34
N LYS A 26 5.23 17.48 8.30
CA LYS A 26 4.28 16.41 7.95
C LYS A 26 3.86 16.54 6.49
N PRO A 27 3.93 15.44 5.70
CA PRO A 27 3.40 15.44 4.34
C PRO A 27 1.94 15.89 4.30
N GLN A 28 1.60 16.82 3.41
CA GLN A 28 0.24 17.33 3.25
C GLN A 28 -0.41 16.69 2.01
N PRO A 29 -1.64 16.13 2.13
CA PRO A 29 -2.33 15.57 0.99
C PRO A 29 -2.69 16.68 0.00
N LEU A 30 -2.20 16.56 -1.23
CA LEU A 30 -2.47 17.48 -2.33
C LEU A 30 -3.65 17.01 -3.18
N ALA A 31 -3.65 15.72 -3.53
CA ALA A 31 -4.70 15.08 -4.30
C ALA A 31 -4.81 13.60 -3.93
N ASP A 32 -6.03 13.09 -3.95
CA ASP A 32 -6.30 11.66 -3.86
C ASP A 32 -7.22 11.21 -4.98
N GLY A 33 -7.03 9.99 -5.46
CA GLY A 33 -7.83 9.48 -6.54
C GLY A 33 -7.77 7.97 -6.70
N GLN A 34 -8.56 7.51 -7.66
CA GLN A 34 -8.63 6.09 -7.95
C GLN A 34 -9.01 5.81 -9.39
N PHE A 35 -8.54 4.67 -9.86
CA PHE A 35 -9.05 3.96 -11.02
C PHE A 35 -9.85 2.75 -10.53
N GLU A 36 -10.99 2.51 -11.12
CA GLU A 36 -11.85 1.35 -10.86
C GLU A 36 -12.21 0.67 -12.16
N GLY A 37 -12.61 -0.62 -12.09
CA GLY A 37 -13.07 -1.35 -13.25
C GLY A 37 -12.02 -1.55 -14.33
N LEU A 38 -10.73 -1.67 -13.97
CA LEU A 38 -9.59 -1.70 -14.91
C LEU A 38 -9.70 -2.70 -16.06
N TYR A 39 -10.52 -3.73 -15.91
CA TYR A 39 -10.71 -4.78 -16.92
C TYR A 39 -12.16 -4.90 -17.42
N THR A 40 -13.04 -3.98 -17.02
CA THR A 40 -14.46 -4.00 -17.37
C THR A 40 -14.93 -2.67 -17.92
N GLU A 41 -15.16 -1.69 -17.05
CA GLU A 41 -15.57 -0.32 -17.36
C GLU A 41 -14.66 0.64 -16.59
N PRO A 42 -13.48 0.99 -17.12
CA PRO A 42 -12.55 1.82 -16.39
C PRO A 42 -13.11 3.22 -16.12
N ARG A 43 -12.91 3.65 -14.88
CA ARG A 43 -13.27 4.99 -14.41
C ARG A 43 -12.12 5.55 -13.60
N PHE A 44 -11.75 6.78 -13.89
CA PHE A 44 -10.77 7.56 -13.17
C PHE A 44 -11.45 8.72 -12.49
N LYS A 45 -11.08 8.97 -11.24
CA LYS A 45 -11.54 10.14 -10.49
C LYS A 45 -10.46 10.59 -9.53
N VAL A 46 -10.24 11.90 -9.46
CA VAL A 46 -9.29 12.52 -8.53
C VAL A 46 -9.90 13.76 -7.90
N LYS A 47 -9.56 13.99 -6.64
CA LYS A 47 -10.02 15.10 -5.82
C LYS A 47 -8.81 15.83 -5.23
N ASP A 48 -8.94 17.11 -4.97
CA ASP A 48 -7.97 17.88 -4.21
C ASP A 48 -8.11 17.61 -2.69
N GLY A 49 -7.20 18.19 -1.90
CA GLY A 49 -7.21 18.07 -0.44
C GLY A 49 -8.47 18.62 0.25
N ALA A 50 -9.31 19.39 -0.45
CA ALA A 50 -10.61 19.87 0.03
C ALA A 50 -11.78 18.94 -0.38
N GLY A 51 -11.49 17.85 -1.13
CA GLY A 51 -12.48 16.90 -1.61
C GLY A 51 -13.20 17.31 -2.89
N LYS A 52 -12.81 18.42 -3.54
CA LYS A 52 -13.35 18.84 -4.82
C LYS A 52 -12.79 17.98 -5.94
N VAL A 53 -13.64 17.52 -6.86
CA VAL A 53 -13.22 16.76 -8.04
C VAL A 53 -12.43 17.70 -8.97
N ILE A 54 -11.19 17.32 -9.27
CA ILE A 54 -10.25 18.06 -10.12
C ILE A 54 -9.87 17.29 -11.39
N GLY A 55 -10.34 16.06 -11.54
CA GLY A 55 -10.21 15.26 -12.76
C GLY A 55 -11.13 14.05 -12.73
N GLU A 56 -11.72 13.75 -13.88
CA GLU A 56 -12.61 12.60 -14.05
C GLU A 56 -12.52 12.13 -15.51
N LYS A 57 -12.45 10.80 -15.72
CA LYS A 57 -12.45 10.19 -17.05
C LYS A 57 -13.10 8.82 -17.00
N THR A 58 -13.81 8.49 -18.05
CA THR A 58 -14.40 7.16 -18.24
C THR A 58 -14.00 6.63 -19.61
N TRP A 59 -13.91 5.31 -19.71
CA TRP A 59 -13.63 4.63 -20.97
C TRP A 59 -14.85 3.83 -21.43
N PRO A 60 -14.95 3.52 -22.72
CA PRO A 60 -16.02 2.69 -23.24
C PRO A 60 -16.10 1.35 -22.50
N PRO A 61 -17.32 0.78 -22.33
CA PRO A 61 -17.50 -0.55 -21.77
C PRO A 61 -16.67 -1.59 -22.51
N GLY A 62 -16.08 -2.54 -21.77
CA GLY A 62 -15.21 -3.57 -22.32
C GLY A 62 -13.75 -3.14 -22.54
N THR A 63 -13.39 -1.89 -22.28
CA THR A 63 -12.00 -1.45 -22.30
C THR A 63 -11.19 -2.20 -21.24
N LYS A 64 -10.05 -2.74 -21.62
CA LYS A 64 -9.10 -3.37 -20.70
C LYS A 64 -7.92 -2.44 -20.50
N LEU A 65 -8.09 -1.47 -19.61
CA LEU A 65 -7.04 -0.48 -19.29
C LEU A 65 -5.85 -1.14 -18.58
N GLY A 66 -6.13 -2.05 -17.63
CA GLY A 66 -5.12 -2.72 -16.84
C GLY A 66 -4.37 -1.80 -15.88
N GLN A 67 -3.40 -2.35 -15.16
CA GLN A 67 -2.53 -1.56 -14.27
C GLN A 67 -1.62 -0.63 -15.09
N GLU A 68 -1.15 -1.09 -16.25
CA GLU A 68 -0.25 -0.31 -17.10
C GLU A 68 -0.93 0.96 -17.61
N GLY A 69 -2.10 0.83 -18.22
CA GLY A 69 -2.84 2.00 -18.69
C GLY A 69 -3.27 2.94 -17.56
N ALA A 70 -3.58 2.41 -16.36
CA ALA A 70 -3.90 3.25 -15.21
C ALA A 70 -2.71 4.05 -14.71
N VAL A 71 -1.52 3.46 -14.65
CA VAL A 71 -0.29 4.17 -14.28
C VAL A 71 0.08 5.20 -15.36
N GLU A 72 -0.02 4.88 -16.64
CA GLU A 72 0.25 5.82 -17.73
C GLU A 72 -0.69 7.03 -17.70
N GLU A 73 -1.99 6.78 -17.51
CA GLU A 73 -2.99 7.86 -17.37
C GLU A 73 -2.72 8.73 -16.15
N LEU A 74 -2.36 8.12 -15.01
CA LEU A 74 -2.00 8.85 -13.80
C LEU A 74 -0.79 9.76 -14.03
N LEU A 75 0.26 9.23 -14.66
CA LEU A 75 1.47 10.01 -14.97
C LEU A 75 1.17 11.14 -15.97
N GLN A 76 0.32 10.90 -16.95
CA GLN A 76 -0.11 11.93 -17.90
C GLN A 76 -0.92 13.01 -17.19
N TRP A 77 -1.94 12.62 -16.41
CA TRP A 77 -2.75 13.55 -15.64
C TRP A 77 -1.89 14.40 -14.69
N GLY A 78 -0.93 13.79 -14.01
CA GLY A 78 -0.01 14.48 -13.11
C GLY A 78 0.81 15.55 -13.83
N ARG A 79 1.36 15.24 -15.01
CA ARG A 79 2.09 16.22 -15.82
C ARG A 79 1.23 17.40 -16.27
N GLU A 80 -0.04 17.15 -16.59
CA GLU A 80 -0.95 18.18 -17.10
C GLU A 80 -1.54 19.08 -16.00
N ASN A 81 -1.68 18.55 -14.76
CA ASN A 81 -2.47 19.21 -13.72
C ASN A 81 -1.69 19.60 -12.46
N LEU A 82 -0.48 19.04 -12.24
CA LEU A 82 0.31 19.30 -11.04
C LEU A 82 1.56 20.14 -11.33
N SER A 83 1.84 20.44 -12.59
CA SER A 83 3.00 21.22 -12.97
C SER A 83 2.66 22.72 -13.07
N ASP A 84 2.44 23.35 -11.92
CA ASP A 84 2.60 24.81 -11.81
C ASP A 84 4.11 25.15 -11.84
N GLY A 85 4.78 24.73 -12.92
CA GLY A 85 6.13 25.09 -13.29
C GLY A 85 7.28 24.37 -12.59
N ASP A 86 7.18 24.01 -11.32
CA ASP A 86 8.35 23.56 -10.53
C ASP A 86 8.12 22.35 -9.60
N ASP A 87 6.91 21.84 -9.51
CA ASP A 87 6.60 20.69 -8.62
C ASP A 87 6.99 19.37 -9.29
N ARG A 88 7.68 18.49 -8.56
CA ARG A 88 8.15 17.22 -9.09
C ARG A 88 7.92 16.06 -8.13
N VAL A 89 7.55 14.90 -8.65
CA VAL A 89 7.53 13.65 -7.86
C VAL A 89 8.96 13.20 -7.62
N VAL A 90 9.36 13.10 -6.35
CA VAL A 90 10.73 12.73 -5.94
C VAL A 90 10.80 11.31 -5.39
N ALA A 91 9.67 10.70 -5.03
CA ALA A 91 9.62 9.32 -4.57
C ALA A 91 8.22 8.71 -4.77
N VAL A 92 8.16 7.38 -4.84
CA VAL A 92 6.90 6.63 -4.89
C VAL A 92 6.86 5.61 -3.76
N GLY A 93 5.79 5.64 -2.96
CA GLY A 93 5.49 4.60 -1.97
C GLY A 93 4.49 3.60 -2.52
N HIS A 94 4.74 2.31 -2.34
CA HIS A 94 3.84 1.24 -2.77
C HIS A 94 3.37 0.43 -1.58
N ARG A 95 2.05 0.21 -1.48
CA ARG A 95 1.53 -0.84 -0.64
C ARG A 95 1.78 -2.19 -1.30
N VAL A 96 2.41 -3.10 -0.56
CA VAL A 96 2.66 -4.49 -0.97
C VAL A 96 2.06 -5.41 0.08
N VAL A 97 1.22 -6.36 -0.34
CA VAL A 97 0.50 -7.22 0.61
C VAL A 97 1.44 -8.10 1.42
N HIS A 98 2.50 -8.64 0.83
CA HIS A 98 3.33 -9.62 1.49
C HIS A 98 4.83 -9.34 1.37
N GLY A 99 5.51 -9.22 2.51
CA GLY A 99 6.98 -9.09 2.61
C GLY A 99 7.70 -10.36 3.07
N GLY A 100 6.97 -11.46 3.31
CA GLY A 100 7.54 -12.69 3.86
C GLY A 100 8.05 -12.50 5.28
N LEU A 101 9.14 -13.16 5.57
CA LEU A 101 9.93 -12.99 6.80
C LEU A 101 11.13 -12.05 6.59
N GLU A 102 11.42 -11.74 5.35
CA GLU A 102 12.61 -11.03 4.92
C GLU A 102 12.39 -9.52 4.92
N TYR A 103 11.23 -9.08 4.42
CA TYR A 103 10.90 -7.66 4.27
C TYR A 103 9.91 -7.23 5.37
N THR A 104 10.48 -6.86 6.51
CA THR A 104 9.72 -6.48 7.72
C THR A 104 9.68 -4.98 7.99
N LYS A 105 10.24 -4.18 7.07
CA LYS A 105 10.30 -2.71 7.13
C LYS A 105 10.10 -2.13 5.74
N PRO A 106 9.75 -0.82 5.63
CA PRO A 106 9.78 -0.13 4.34
C PRO A 106 11.15 -0.32 3.66
N THR A 107 11.12 -0.72 2.39
CA THR A 107 12.32 -1.11 1.66
C THR A 107 12.39 -0.40 0.32
N VAL A 108 13.54 0.23 0.02
CA VAL A 108 13.78 0.82 -1.30
C VAL A 108 13.87 -0.31 -2.33
N VAL A 109 13.06 -0.21 -3.37
CA VAL A 109 12.97 -1.27 -4.38
C VAL A 109 14.13 -1.18 -5.35
N THR A 110 14.85 -2.28 -5.49
CA THR A 110 15.82 -2.52 -6.56
C THR A 110 15.32 -3.63 -7.48
N ALA A 111 15.95 -3.85 -8.62
CA ALA A 111 15.62 -4.96 -9.50
C ALA A 111 15.69 -6.31 -8.76
N GLN A 112 16.68 -6.50 -7.90
CA GLN A 112 16.83 -7.72 -7.10
C GLN A 112 15.68 -7.88 -6.10
N ILE A 113 15.29 -6.82 -5.41
CA ILE A 113 14.18 -6.85 -4.43
C ILE A 113 12.87 -7.16 -5.15
N LEU A 114 12.64 -6.60 -6.34
CA LEU A 114 11.45 -6.90 -7.13
C LEU A 114 11.38 -8.39 -7.52
N GLU A 115 12.51 -9.00 -7.87
CA GLU A 115 12.58 -10.45 -8.13
C GLU A 115 12.33 -11.27 -6.86
N ASP A 116 12.90 -10.85 -5.72
CA ASP A 116 12.69 -11.55 -4.45
C ASP A 116 11.22 -11.51 -4.01
N LEU A 117 10.55 -10.38 -4.18
CA LEU A 117 9.13 -10.24 -3.83
C LEU A 117 8.20 -11.15 -4.65
N LYS A 118 8.62 -11.60 -5.84
CA LYS A 118 7.87 -12.61 -6.65
C LYS A 118 7.76 -13.96 -5.94
N LYS A 119 8.71 -14.31 -5.07
CA LYS A 119 8.70 -15.55 -4.28
C LYS A 119 7.49 -15.64 -3.35
N PHE A 120 6.89 -14.50 -2.99
CA PHE A 120 5.71 -14.43 -2.14
C PHE A 120 4.38 -14.46 -2.89
N ILE A 121 4.38 -14.55 -4.23
CA ILE A 121 3.14 -14.67 -5.03
C ILE A 121 2.28 -15.85 -4.55
N PRO A 122 2.83 -17.05 -4.27
CA PRO A 122 2.01 -18.16 -3.77
C PRO A 122 1.32 -17.89 -2.43
N LEU A 123 1.82 -16.95 -1.61
CA LEU A 123 1.24 -16.57 -0.32
C LEU A 123 0.10 -15.54 -0.45
N ALA A 124 0.05 -14.80 -1.55
CA ALA A 124 -0.96 -13.79 -1.83
C ALA A 124 -1.26 -13.68 -3.34
N PRO A 125 -1.73 -14.77 -4.00
CA PRO A 125 -1.81 -14.85 -5.46
C PRO A 125 -2.80 -13.85 -6.09
N LEU A 126 -3.78 -13.39 -5.34
CA LEU A 126 -4.80 -12.43 -5.82
C LEU A 126 -4.37 -10.96 -5.68
N HIS A 127 -3.26 -10.67 -4.98
CA HIS A 127 -2.84 -9.31 -4.67
C HIS A 127 -1.39 -9.03 -5.09
N GLN A 128 -0.46 -9.90 -4.69
CA GLN A 128 0.98 -9.70 -4.92
C GLN A 128 1.35 -9.41 -6.38
N PRO A 129 0.82 -10.14 -7.39
CA PRO A 129 1.14 -9.86 -8.78
C PRO A 129 0.77 -8.44 -9.22
N HIS A 130 -0.37 -7.93 -8.76
CA HIS A 130 -0.84 -6.57 -9.10
C HIS A 130 0.00 -5.50 -8.43
N ASN A 131 0.40 -5.70 -7.15
CA ASN A 131 1.30 -4.79 -6.45
C ASN A 131 2.65 -4.70 -7.19
N LEU A 132 3.24 -5.85 -7.55
CA LEU A 132 4.53 -5.90 -8.24
C LEU A 132 4.44 -5.34 -9.67
N ALA A 133 3.32 -5.50 -10.35
CA ALA A 133 3.10 -4.92 -11.68
C ALA A 133 3.19 -3.38 -11.63
N ALA A 134 2.54 -2.72 -10.67
CA ALA A 134 2.61 -1.28 -10.51
C ALA A 134 4.06 -0.79 -10.27
N ILE A 135 4.80 -1.49 -9.40
CA ILE A 135 6.22 -1.17 -9.14
C ILE A 135 7.06 -1.31 -10.41
N ARG A 136 6.90 -2.42 -11.15
CA ARG A 136 7.62 -2.69 -12.38
C ARG A 136 7.35 -1.61 -13.43
N ILE A 137 6.08 -1.27 -13.66
CA ILE A 137 5.68 -0.26 -14.63
C ILE A 137 6.31 1.10 -14.27
N MET A 138 6.27 1.49 -13.00
CA MET A 138 6.90 2.72 -12.53
C MET A 138 8.42 2.71 -12.74
N ALA A 139 9.10 1.59 -12.49
CA ALA A 139 10.55 1.45 -12.73
C ALA A 139 10.91 1.53 -14.21
N GLU A 140 10.08 0.97 -15.10
CA GLU A 140 10.27 1.03 -16.55
C GLU A 140 10.06 2.44 -17.12
N ARG A 141 9.08 3.19 -16.57
CA ARG A 141 8.75 4.55 -17.05
C ARG A 141 9.63 5.63 -16.43
N ASN A 142 10.10 5.44 -15.21
CA ASN A 142 10.88 6.40 -14.43
C ASN A 142 12.01 5.67 -13.67
N PRO A 143 13.05 5.20 -14.35
CA PRO A 143 14.08 4.35 -13.75
C PRO A 143 14.87 5.01 -12.62
N ASP A 144 15.01 6.34 -12.65
CA ASP A 144 15.74 7.12 -11.65
C ASP A 144 14.88 7.53 -10.45
N LEU A 145 13.57 7.25 -10.48
CA LEU A 145 12.65 7.65 -9.42
C LEU A 145 12.68 6.62 -8.29
N PRO A 146 13.11 7.00 -7.06
CA PRO A 146 13.12 6.09 -5.93
C PRO A 146 11.73 5.53 -5.62
N GLN A 147 11.64 4.22 -5.44
CA GLN A 147 10.42 3.53 -5.07
C GLN A 147 10.61 2.80 -3.75
N VAL A 148 9.62 2.87 -2.86
CA VAL A 148 9.64 2.22 -1.54
C VAL A 148 8.45 1.28 -1.41
N ALA A 149 8.71 0.01 -1.13
CA ALA A 149 7.69 -0.97 -0.80
C ALA A 149 7.41 -0.98 0.71
N CYS A 150 6.13 -0.85 1.08
CA CYS A 150 5.63 -0.94 2.45
C CYS A 150 4.70 -2.15 2.55
N PHE A 151 4.88 -3.00 3.56
CA PHE A 151 4.27 -4.33 3.59
C PHE A 151 3.16 -4.44 4.63
N ASP A 152 2.00 -4.99 4.24
CA ASP A 152 0.90 -5.25 5.18
C ASP A 152 1.30 -6.24 6.28
N THR A 153 2.27 -7.12 6.03
CA THR A 153 2.74 -8.10 7.01
C THR A 153 3.71 -7.52 8.04
N SER A 154 4.29 -6.33 7.80
CA SER A 154 5.38 -5.79 8.63
C SER A 154 4.95 -5.47 10.06
N PHE A 155 3.78 -4.87 10.25
CA PHE A 155 3.24 -4.53 11.57
C PHE A 155 3.05 -5.76 12.48
N HIS A 156 2.85 -6.93 11.88
CA HIS A 156 2.54 -8.18 12.56
C HIS A 156 3.78 -9.00 12.95
N THR A 157 4.96 -8.47 12.80
CA THR A 157 6.22 -9.15 13.18
C THR A 157 6.35 -9.34 14.68
N THR A 158 5.62 -8.57 15.49
CA THR A 158 5.61 -8.65 16.95
C THR A 158 4.69 -9.73 17.50
N ILE A 159 3.85 -10.38 16.69
CA ILE A 159 2.96 -11.45 17.13
C ILE A 159 3.79 -12.59 17.77
N PRO A 160 3.47 -13.03 19.00
CA PRO A 160 4.19 -14.10 19.66
C PRO A 160 4.19 -15.42 18.88
N ALA A 161 5.23 -16.21 19.02
CA ALA A 161 5.40 -17.48 18.28
C ALA A 161 4.19 -18.42 18.43
N VAL A 162 3.63 -18.52 19.63
CA VAL A 162 2.45 -19.36 19.90
C VAL A 162 1.22 -18.90 19.11
N ALA A 163 1.01 -17.59 18.94
CA ALA A 163 -0.11 -17.04 18.18
C ALA A 163 0.09 -17.11 16.65
N ARG A 164 1.33 -17.28 16.20
CA ARG A 164 1.68 -17.47 14.78
C ARG A 164 1.68 -18.92 14.35
N ALA A 165 1.75 -19.85 15.28
CA ALA A 165 1.77 -21.28 14.98
C ALA A 165 0.37 -21.78 14.61
N PHE A 166 0.31 -22.71 13.67
CA PHE A 166 -0.85 -23.56 13.48
C PHE A 166 -0.74 -24.81 14.38
N ALA A 167 -1.88 -25.37 14.80
CA ALA A 167 -1.94 -26.63 15.53
C ALA A 167 -1.66 -27.82 14.58
N LEU A 168 -0.49 -27.82 13.98
CA LEU A 168 0.01 -28.81 13.04
C LEU A 168 1.29 -29.47 13.61
N PRO A 169 1.72 -30.65 13.10
CA PRO A 169 3.01 -31.23 13.44
C PRO A 169 4.16 -30.21 13.27
N ARG A 170 5.08 -30.18 14.23
CA ARG A 170 6.19 -29.18 14.29
C ARG A 170 7.00 -29.08 13.01
N LYS A 171 7.14 -30.16 12.25
CA LYS A 171 7.83 -30.15 10.95
C LYS A 171 7.33 -29.07 10.00
N PHE A 172 6.02 -28.73 10.03
CA PHE A 172 5.48 -27.68 9.18
C PHE A 172 5.91 -26.28 9.65
N THR A 173 5.97 -26.05 10.96
CA THR A 173 6.49 -24.81 11.52
C THR A 173 7.97 -24.63 11.19
N GLU A 174 8.75 -25.71 11.25
CA GLU A 174 10.18 -25.74 10.88
C GLU A 174 10.38 -25.45 9.39
N GLN A 175 9.43 -25.85 8.54
CA GLN A 175 9.38 -25.54 7.12
C GLN A 175 8.89 -24.11 6.83
N GLY A 176 8.62 -23.28 7.86
CA GLY A 176 8.19 -21.90 7.70
C GLY A 176 6.66 -21.72 7.57
N VAL A 177 5.85 -22.79 7.67
CA VAL A 177 4.39 -22.69 7.66
C VAL A 177 3.93 -21.99 8.94
N ARG A 178 3.32 -20.83 8.78
CA ARG A 178 2.90 -19.97 9.88
C ARG A 178 1.73 -19.08 9.49
N ARG A 179 1.08 -18.53 10.48
CA ARG A 179 0.10 -17.47 10.31
C ARG A 179 0.81 -16.13 10.06
N TYR A 180 0.34 -15.38 9.09
CA TYR A 180 0.68 -13.98 8.87
C TYR A 180 -0.54 -13.11 9.20
N GLY A 181 -0.32 -11.87 9.60
CA GLY A 181 -1.34 -10.84 9.67
C GLY A 181 -1.27 -9.95 8.43
N PHE A 182 -2.39 -9.34 8.07
CA PHE A 182 -2.52 -8.43 6.93
C PHE A 182 -3.15 -7.10 7.35
N HIS A 183 -3.29 -6.17 6.41
CA HIS A 183 -3.73 -4.79 6.64
C HIS A 183 -2.83 -4.05 7.65
N GLY A 184 -1.59 -4.48 7.80
CA GLY A 184 -0.65 -3.96 8.79
C GLY A 184 -0.41 -2.47 8.67
N LEU A 185 -0.36 -1.91 7.44
CA LEU A 185 -0.21 -0.46 7.24
C LEU A 185 -1.39 0.33 7.83
N SER A 186 -2.61 -0.22 7.78
CA SER A 186 -3.78 0.37 8.43
C SER A 186 -3.65 0.33 9.95
N TYR A 187 -3.23 -0.79 10.51
CA TYR A 187 -3.04 -0.93 11.96
C TYR A 187 -1.88 -0.09 12.47
N GLU A 188 -0.80 0.02 11.72
CA GLU A 188 0.34 0.88 12.04
C GLU A 188 -0.07 2.35 12.10
N TYR A 189 -0.90 2.81 11.16
CA TYR A 189 -1.47 4.15 11.20
C TYR A 189 -2.33 4.38 12.46
N ILE A 190 -3.26 3.45 12.76
CA ILE A 190 -4.08 3.55 13.97
C ILE A 190 -3.20 3.56 15.23
N ALA A 191 -2.20 2.68 15.31
CA ALA A 191 -1.25 2.67 16.43
C ALA A 191 -0.49 4.00 16.58
N SER A 192 -0.14 4.65 15.47
CA SER A 192 0.57 5.93 15.49
C SER A 192 -0.28 7.10 15.98
N VAL A 193 -1.59 7.10 15.73
CA VAL A 193 -2.48 8.21 16.08
C VAL A 193 -3.23 7.98 17.40
N LEU A 194 -3.42 6.72 17.83
CA LEU A 194 -4.18 6.35 19.02
C LEU A 194 -3.73 7.07 20.30
N PRO A 195 -2.42 7.30 20.56
CA PRO A 195 -2.00 8.06 21.74
C PRO A 195 -2.58 9.47 21.84
N GLY A 196 -2.88 10.10 20.70
CA GLY A 196 -3.49 11.43 20.65
C GLY A 196 -5.01 11.41 20.90
N TYR A 197 -5.66 10.27 20.72
CA TYR A 197 -7.11 10.11 20.93
C TYR A 197 -7.44 9.47 22.27
N ASP A 198 -6.73 8.42 22.65
CA ASP A 198 -6.93 7.67 23.89
C ASP A 198 -5.58 7.10 24.38
N PRO A 199 -4.87 7.87 25.26
CA PRO A 199 -3.59 7.43 25.82
C PRO A 199 -3.72 6.16 26.67
N GLN A 200 -4.89 5.93 27.32
CA GLN A 200 -5.11 4.75 28.15
C GLN A 200 -5.23 3.49 27.26
N ALA A 201 -6.01 3.56 26.18
CA ALA A 201 -6.10 2.48 25.20
C ALA A 201 -4.75 2.23 24.52
N ALA A 202 -3.99 3.26 24.21
CA ALA A 202 -2.66 3.16 23.61
C ALA A 202 -1.65 2.41 24.51
N GLY A 203 -1.69 2.63 25.84
CA GLY A 203 -0.84 1.94 26.80
C GLY A 203 -1.34 0.53 27.17
N GLY A 204 -2.56 0.20 26.84
CA GLY A 204 -3.27 -1.02 27.27
C GLY A 204 -3.46 -2.06 26.15
N ARG A 205 -4.57 -2.78 26.28
CA ARG A 205 -5.04 -3.78 25.30
C ARG A 205 -6.14 -3.20 24.45
N THR A 206 -5.96 -3.23 23.15
CA THR A 206 -6.89 -2.65 22.18
C THR A 206 -7.16 -3.66 21.07
N VAL A 207 -8.40 -3.73 20.60
CA VAL A 207 -8.76 -4.45 19.38
C VAL A 207 -9.13 -3.42 18.32
N VAL A 208 -8.45 -3.48 17.18
CA VAL A 208 -8.72 -2.63 16.03
C VAL A 208 -9.36 -3.46 14.93
N ALA A 209 -10.48 -2.97 14.39
CA ALA A 209 -11.17 -3.57 13.26
C ALA A 209 -10.88 -2.78 11.97
N HIS A 210 -10.33 -3.46 10.97
CA HIS A 210 -10.24 -2.98 9.60
C HIS A 210 -11.41 -3.60 8.83
N LEU A 211 -12.40 -2.78 8.46
CA LEU A 211 -13.65 -3.25 7.86
C LEU A 211 -13.78 -2.69 6.44
N GLY A 212 -13.85 -3.57 5.46
CA GLY A 212 -13.99 -3.25 4.04
C GLY A 212 -14.32 -4.52 3.26
N ASN A 213 -14.04 -4.57 1.96
CA ASN A 213 -14.15 -5.79 1.16
C ASN A 213 -13.27 -6.93 1.73
N GLY A 214 -12.02 -6.58 2.13
CA GLY A 214 -11.22 -7.39 3.01
C GLY A 214 -11.42 -6.90 4.44
N ALA A 215 -11.65 -7.80 5.38
CA ALA A 215 -11.82 -7.46 6.78
C ALA A 215 -10.86 -8.26 7.65
N SER A 216 -10.36 -7.63 8.71
CA SER A 216 -9.56 -8.29 9.73
C SER A 216 -9.69 -7.58 11.08
N LEU A 217 -9.31 -8.27 12.14
CA LEU A 217 -9.21 -7.74 13.49
C LEU A 217 -7.77 -7.90 13.96
N CYS A 218 -7.22 -6.86 14.60
CA CYS A 218 -5.91 -6.94 15.21
C CYS A 218 -6.01 -6.67 16.72
N ALA A 219 -5.61 -7.64 17.53
CA ALA A 219 -5.38 -7.42 18.94
C ALA A 219 -4.01 -6.81 19.15
N MET A 220 -3.97 -5.70 19.85
CA MET A 220 -2.75 -4.98 20.19
C MET A 220 -2.56 -4.89 21.71
N GLU A 221 -1.32 -4.88 22.16
CA GLU A 221 -0.94 -4.54 23.53
C GLU A 221 0.24 -3.55 23.47
N GLY A 222 0.06 -2.37 24.07
CA GLY A 222 1.04 -1.28 23.99
C GLY A 222 1.40 -0.95 22.53
N LEU A 223 0.38 -0.82 21.66
CA LEU A 223 0.50 -0.49 20.22
C LEU A 223 1.22 -1.55 19.37
N LYS A 224 1.49 -2.74 19.88
CA LYS A 224 2.12 -3.84 19.16
C LYS A 224 1.11 -4.91 18.81
N SER A 225 1.21 -5.48 17.62
CA SER A 225 0.35 -6.58 17.19
C SER A 225 0.63 -7.85 18.00
N MET A 226 -0.41 -8.42 18.61
CA MET A 226 -0.36 -9.65 19.39
C MET A 226 -1.08 -10.81 18.70
N ALA A 227 -2.09 -10.50 17.87
CA ALA A 227 -2.80 -11.45 17.01
C ALA A 227 -3.53 -10.69 15.89
N CYS A 228 -3.72 -11.36 14.75
CA CYS A 228 -4.49 -10.86 13.62
C CYS A 228 -5.24 -12.03 12.95
#